data_5f27a160458b03f0b487f80580040022
#
_entry.id   5f27a160458b03f0b487f80580040022
#
_cell.length_a   1.000
_cell.length_b   1.000
_cell.length_c   1.000
_cell.angle_alpha   90.00
_cell.angle_beta   90.00
_cell.angle_gamma   90.00
#
_symmetry.space_group_name_H-M   'P 1'
#
loop_
_entity.id
_entity.type
_entity.pdbx_description
1 polymer ?
#
loop_
_entity_poly.entity_id
_entity_poly.type
_entity_poly.pdbx_seq_one_letter_code
_entity_poly.pdbx_strand_id
1 'polypeptide(L)'
;SGAFELGQITITYNRLWILCFTLAVFAIPLAFGSDLRSALLRAMTFMIVASPCAVVLATMPPLLAAIANAGRHGVLVKSAVVMEQLGAATRVAFDKTGTLTRGTPELAEIRLLTDDFTEDQALTLAAAAEHRSEHPLGAALVRAALARRLSLPRVADFVAQPGRGVRATVDGRIVTVAAPSTESAEAAAQLERRGCTAVVMAVDGRAVAVFGMTDELRPDAHSAVAAVATLTGQAPVLLTGDNDAAARQLARQVGITEVRAGLLPHDKVAAVRDLQVDGGRLVMVGDGINDAPALAAAHLGIAMGGAGSDLTLQTADAVVVGDDLRTIPAVIALSRRARRVVLANLAIAATFIAVLVVWDLVGTLPLPLGVAGHEGSTIIVGLNGLRLLRRGAWGAPVNDTADPGRRPGSAAVRAAQSS
;
A
#
# COMPACT_ATOMS: atom_id res chain seq x y z
N SER A 1 -13.57 7.47 9.54
CA SER A 1 -14.91 7.21 10.12
C SER A 1 -15.95 8.23 9.67
N GLY A 2 -15.59 9.51 9.47
CA GLY A 2 -16.56 10.56 9.11
C GLY A 2 -17.28 10.39 7.77
N ALA A 3 -16.66 9.78 6.76
CA ALA A 3 -17.30 9.60 5.45
C ALA A 3 -18.33 8.47 5.43
N PHE A 4 -18.17 7.46 6.29
CA PHE A 4 -19.15 6.36 6.42
C PHE A 4 -20.37 6.80 7.22
N GLU A 5 -20.19 7.64 8.25
CA GLU A 5 -21.30 8.25 8.99
C GLU A 5 -22.10 9.23 8.13
N LEU A 6 -21.45 10.06 7.32
CA LEU A 6 -22.13 10.92 6.33
C LEU A 6 -22.91 10.08 5.30
N GLY A 7 -22.34 8.97 4.82
CA GLY A 7 -23.02 8.05 3.91
C GLY A 7 -24.27 7.41 4.53
N GLN A 8 -24.21 6.95 5.76
CA GLN A 8 -25.36 6.37 6.47
C GLN A 8 -26.42 7.42 6.79
N ILE A 9 -26.05 8.60 7.26
CA ILE A 9 -26.97 9.71 7.51
C ILE A 9 -27.63 10.15 6.20
N THR A 10 -26.87 10.30 5.12
CA THR A 10 -27.39 10.66 3.79
C THR A 10 -28.38 9.62 3.25
N ILE A 11 -28.10 8.33 3.43
CA ILE A 11 -29.01 7.24 3.02
C ILE A 11 -30.28 7.23 3.87
N THR A 12 -30.19 7.49 5.17
CA THR A 12 -31.36 7.53 6.07
C THR A 12 -32.25 8.74 5.79
N TYR A 13 -31.66 9.92 5.61
CA TYR A 13 -32.39 11.13 5.22
C TYR A 13 -33.04 10.98 3.84
N ASN A 14 -32.35 10.37 2.86
CA ASN A 14 -32.92 10.13 1.53
C ASN A 14 -34.16 9.24 1.60
N ARG A 15 -34.18 8.19 2.40
CA ARG A 15 -35.32 7.28 2.54
C ARG A 15 -36.55 8.00 3.10
N LEU A 16 -36.36 8.83 4.11
CA LEU A 16 -37.46 9.59 4.72
C LEU A 16 -38.04 10.64 3.75
N TRP A 17 -37.20 11.37 3.05
CA TRP A 17 -37.62 12.34 2.04
C TRP A 17 -38.35 11.69 0.87
N ILE A 18 -37.85 10.56 0.35
CA ILE A 18 -38.51 9.81 -0.72
C ILE A 18 -39.91 9.37 -0.27
N LEU A 19 -40.03 8.86 0.94
CA LEU A 19 -41.33 8.48 1.51
C LEU A 19 -42.28 9.67 1.65
N CYS A 20 -41.82 10.78 2.20
CA CYS A 20 -42.62 12.02 2.35
C CYS A 20 -43.06 12.56 0.99
N PHE A 21 -42.18 12.61 -0.01
CA PHE A 21 -42.53 13.07 -1.35
C PHE A 21 -43.49 12.10 -2.04
N THR A 22 -43.31 10.78 -1.89
CA THR A 22 -44.23 9.77 -2.44
C THR A 22 -45.64 9.94 -1.86
N LEU A 23 -45.73 10.13 -0.54
CA LEU A 23 -47.01 10.41 0.13
C LEU A 23 -47.64 11.71 -0.37
N ALA A 24 -46.86 12.75 -0.59
CA ALA A 24 -47.35 14.03 -1.15
C ALA A 24 -47.83 13.86 -2.60
N VAL A 25 -47.09 13.15 -3.45
CA VAL A 25 -47.48 12.85 -4.83
C VAL A 25 -48.73 11.99 -4.90
N PHE A 26 -49.01 11.18 -3.89
CA PHE A 26 -50.28 10.43 -3.73
C PHE A 26 -51.42 11.29 -3.20
N ALA A 27 -51.23 11.97 -2.08
CA ALA A 27 -52.29 12.63 -1.33
C ALA A 27 -52.76 13.95 -1.97
N ILE A 28 -51.86 14.73 -2.55
CA ILE A 28 -52.21 16.04 -3.15
C ILE A 28 -53.17 15.90 -4.31
N PRO A 29 -52.89 15.08 -5.36
CA PRO A 29 -53.85 14.89 -6.47
C PRO A 29 -55.21 14.35 -6.00
N LEU A 30 -55.20 13.42 -5.03
CA LEU A 30 -56.41 12.84 -4.46
C LEU A 30 -57.29 13.92 -3.77
N ALA A 31 -56.65 14.85 -3.00
CA ALA A 31 -57.32 15.97 -2.37
C ALA A 31 -57.92 16.99 -3.37
N PHE A 32 -57.37 17.08 -4.56
CA PHE A 32 -57.89 17.89 -5.67
C PHE A 32 -58.82 17.17 -6.63
N GLY A 33 -59.33 15.97 -6.24
CA GLY A 33 -60.40 15.26 -6.96
C GLY A 33 -59.89 14.32 -8.06
N SER A 34 -58.62 13.95 -8.09
CA SER A 34 -58.12 12.94 -9.01
C SER A 34 -58.63 11.55 -8.59
N ASP A 35 -58.81 10.67 -9.59
CA ASP A 35 -59.16 9.28 -9.35
C ASP A 35 -58.08 8.54 -8.55
N LEU A 36 -58.52 7.68 -7.61
CA LEU A 36 -57.66 6.89 -6.73
C LEU A 36 -56.61 6.07 -7.50
N ARG A 37 -57.03 5.45 -8.61
CA ARG A 37 -56.17 4.63 -9.46
C ARG A 37 -55.05 5.46 -10.09
N SER A 38 -55.38 6.62 -10.59
CA SER A 38 -54.41 7.55 -11.19
C SER A 38 -53.41 8.10 -10.17
N ALA A 39 -53.90 8.51 -8.96
CA ALA A 39 -53.03 8.95 -7.89
C ALA A 39 -52.09 7.84 -7.40
N LEU A 40 -52.59 6.60 -7.28
CA LEU A 40 -51.80 5.45 -6.89
C LEU A 40 -50.70 5.11 -7.92
N LEU A 41 -51.09 5.02 -9.21
CA LEU A 41 -50.11 4.76 -10.30
C LEU A 41 -49.01 5.82 -10.35
N ARG A 42 -49.34 7.08 -10.16
CA ARG A 42 -48.39 8.20 -10.14
C ARG A 42 -47.43 8.07 -8.97
N ALA A 43 -47.92 7.80 -7.76
CA ALA A 43 -47.09 7.57 -6.59
C ALA A 43 -46.16 6.35 -6.75
N MET A 44 -46.66 5.26 -7.34
CA MET A 44 -45.85 4.08 -7.65
C MET A 44 -44.73 4.40 -8.65
N THR A 45 -45.06 5.11 -9.75
CA THR A 45 -44.07 5.55 -10.74
C THR A 45 -43.00 6.41 -10.11
N PHE A 46 -43.39 7.40 -9.32
CA PHE A 46 -42.46 8.26 -8.58
C PHE A 46 -41.56 7.46 -7.66
N MET A 47 -42.09 6.54 -6.87
CA MET A 47 -41.31 5.72 -5.93
C MET A 47 -40.29 4.84 -6.65
N ILE A 48 -40.65 4.25 -7.81
CA ILE A 48 -39.73 3.45 -8.63
C ILE A 48 -38.60 4.32 -9.20
N VAL A 49 -38.96 5.47 -9.79
CA VAL A 49 -38.01 6.37 -10.46
C VAL A 49 -37.07 7.02 -9.43
N ALA A 50 -37.58 7.45 -8.27
CA ALA A 50 -36.81 8.08 -7.21
C ALA A 50 -36.05 7.06 -6.32
N SER A 51 -36.07 5.77 -6.67
CA SER A 51 -35.39 4.71 -5.91
C SER A 51 -33.88 4.93 -5.82
N PRO A 52 -33.24 4.72 -4.65
CA PRO A 52 -31.79 4.83 -4.49
C PRO A 52 -30.99 3.72 -5.17
N CYS A 53 -31.65 2.74 -5.80
CA CYS A 53 -30.98 1.61 -6.45
C CYS A 53 -29.97 2.06 -7.52
N ALA A 54 -30.33 3.06 -8.33
CA ALA A 54 -29.43 3.60 -9.34
C ALA A 54 -28.13 4.20 -8.73
N VAL A 55 -28.20 4.81 -7.54
CA VAL A 55 -27.05 5.36 -6.83
C VAL A 55 -26.11 4.24 -6.35
N VAL A 56 -26.67 3.16 -5.79
CA VAL A 56 -25.89 2.01 -5.35
C VAL A 56 -25.20 1.34 -6.54
N LEU A 57 -25.92 1.14 -7.66
CA LEU A 57 -25.36 0.56 -8.88
C LEU A 57 -24.40 1.50 -9.62
N ALA A 58 -24.49 2.80 -9.39
CA ALA A 58 -23.54 3.77 -9.89
C ALA A 58 -22.17 3.68 -9.17
N THR A 59 -22.14 3.28 -7.90
CA THR A 59 -20.95 3.33 -7.04
C THR A 59 -20.27 1.96 -6.85
N MET A 60 -21.03 0.93 -6.48
CA MET A 60 -20.47 -0.37 -6.08
C MET A 60 -19.84 -1.16 -7.23
N PRO A 61 -20.48 -1.37 -8.39
CA PRO A 61 -19.90 -2.16 -9.48
C PRO A 61 -18.56 -1.60 -9.99
N PRO A 62 -18.36 -0.28 -10.19
CA PRO A 62 -17.06 0.26 -10.56
C PRO A 62 -15.96 -0.04 -9.55
N LEU A 63 -16.24 0.10 -8.24
CA LEU A 63 -15.26 -0.16 -7.19
C LEU A 63 -14.92 -1.65 -7.11
N LEU A 64 -15.92 -2.53 -7.18
CA LEU A 64 -15.70 -3.98 -7.19
C LEU A 64 -14.94 -4.44 -8.45
N ALA A 65 -15.22 -3.84 -9.60
CA ALA A 65 -14.49 -4.11 -10.84
C ALA A 65 -13.02 -3.66 -10.72
N ALA A 66 -12.76 -2.52 -10.08
CA ALA A 66 -11.39 -2.06 -9.81
C ALA A 66 -10.66 -2.98 -8.83
N ILE A 67 -11.31 -3.44 -7.74
CA ILE A 67 -10.74 -4.42 -6.80
C ILE A 67 -10.38 -5.72 -7.52
N ALA A 68 -11.31 -6.26 -8.32
CA ALA A 68 -11.05 -7.48 -9.08
C ALA A 68 -9.89 -7.31 -10.08
N ASN A 69 -9.76 -6.13 -10.69
CA ASN A 69 -8.64 -5.84 -11.60
C ASN A 69 -7.32 -5.72 -10.83
N ALA A 70 -7.31 -5.04 -9.68
CA ALA A 70 -6.13 -4.95 -8.80
C ALA A 70 -5.67 -6.36 -8.35
N GLY A 71 -6.62 -7.22 -7.94
CA GLY A 71 -6.33 -8.61 -7.55
C GLY A 71 -5.68 -9.44 -8.66
N ARG A 72 -6.08 -9.25 -9.92
CA ARG A 72 -5.43 -9.91 -11.08
C ARG A 72 -3.98 -9.47 -11.29
N HIS A 73 -3.60 -8.31 -10.76
CA HIS A 73 -2.25 -7.76 -10.85
C HIS A 73 -1.48 -7.87 -9.53
N GLY A 74 -1.94 -8.76 -8.63
CA GLY A 74 -1.23 -9.06 -7.38
C GLY A 74 -1.41 -8.02 -6.28
N VAL A 75 -2.44 -7.17 -6.35
CA VAL A 75 -2.77 -6.22 -5.27
C VAL A 75 -4.12 -6.60 -4.65
N LEU A 76 -4.09 -7.08 -3.42
CA LEU A 76 -5.29 -7.40 -2.64
C LEU A 76 -5.76 -6.14 -1.92
N VAL A 77 -6.95 -5.65 -2.25
CA VAL A 77 -7.58 -4.49 -1.60
C VAL A 77 -8.75 -4.99 -0.77
N LYS A 78 -8.77 -4.70 0.52
CA LYS A 78 -9.70 -5.32 1.48
C LYS A 78 -11.17 -4.90 1.30
N SER A 79 -11.43 -3.70 0.79
CA SER A 79 -12.81 -3.20 0.66
C SER A 79 -12.96 -2.14 -0.43
N ALA A 80 -14.22 -1.88 -0.81
CA ALA A 80 -14.54 -0.78 -1.72
C ALA A 80 -14.18 0.60 -1.14
N VAL A 81 -14.26 0.75 0.19
CA VAL A 81 -13.85 1.97 0.88
C VAL A 81 -12.34 2.21 0.75
N VAL A 82 -11.52 1.18 0.95
CA VAL A 82 -10.07 1.25 0.75
C VAL A 82 -9.74 1.58 -0.71
N MET A 83 -10.44 0.94 -1.68
CA MET A 83 -10.26 1.27 -3.10
C MET A 83 -10.59 2.74 -3.39
N GLU A 84 -11.60 3.31 -2.77
CA GLU A 84 -11.95 4.72 -2.93
C GLU A 84 -10.90 5.64 -2.28
N GLN A 85 -10.44 5.30 -1.07
CA GLN A 85 -9.45 6.06 -0.31
C GLN A 85 -8.08 6.12 -1.00
N LEU A 86 -7.64 5.04 -1.68
CA LEU A 86 -6.43 5.02 -2.50
C LEU A 86 -6.42 6.14 -3.54
N GLY A 87 -7.56 6.39 -4.19
CA GLY A 87 -7.69 7.45 -5.19
C GLY A 87 -7.64 8.86 -4.62
N ALA A 88 -7.89 8.99 -3.34
CA ALA A 88 -7.88 10.26 -2.61
C ALA A 88 -6.51 10.56 -1.96
N ALA A 89 -5.53 9.66 -2.09
CA ALA A 89 -4.18 9.83 -1.57
C ALA A 89 -3.55 11.13 -2.08
N THR A 90 -3.02 11.94 -1.15
CA THR A 90 -2.31 13.18 -1.44
C THR A 90 -0.81 13.03 -1.30
N ARG A 91 -0.35 12.06 -0.49
CA ARG A 91 1.06 11.82 -0.22
C ARG A 91 1.33 10.35 0.04
N VAL A 92 2.55 9.90 -0.26
CA VAL A 92 2.99 8.53 0.02
C VAL A 92 4.28 8.56 0.83
N ALA A 93 4.33 7.78 1.90
CA ALA A 93 5.55 7.50 2.65
C ALA A 93 5.98 6.05 2.39
N PHE A 94 7.27 5.86 2.18
CA PHE A 94 7.86 4.54 1.99
C PHE A 94 8.75 4.19 3.19
N ASP A 95 8.62 2.97 3.70
CA ASP A 95 9.71 2.39 4.48
C ASP A 95 10.87 2.01 3.57
N LYS A 96 12.05 1.81 4.15
CA LYS A 96 13.23 1.35 3.42
C LYS A 96 13.21 -0.18 3.23
N THR A 97 13.32 -0.91 4.34
CA THR A 97 13.64 -2.35 4.36
C THR A 97 12.44 -3.19 3.95
N GLY A 98 12.63 -4.10 2.99
CA GLY A 98 11.51 -4.90 2.48
C GLY A 98 10.50 -4.13 1.62
N THR A 99 10.69 -2.81 1.45
CA THR A 99 9.81 -1.93 0.65
C THR A 99 10.58 -1.36 -0.54
N LEU A 100 11.41 -0.35 -0.36
CA LEU A 100 12.28 0.16 -1.42
C LEU A 100 13.44 -0.79 -1.72
N THR A 101 13.86 -1.56 -0.73
CA THR A 101 14.83 -2.64 -0.85
C THR A 101 14.12 -3.99 -0.81
N ARG A 102 14.85 -5.07 -1.12
CA ARG A 102 14.28 -6.43 -1.15
C ARG A 102 14.03 -7.02 0.23
N GLY A 103 14.58 -6.41 1.31
CA GLY A 103 14.49 -6.94 2.67
C GLY A 103 15.31 -8.22 2.89
N THR A 104 16.26 -8.48 2.00
CA THR A 104 17.20 -9.61 2.08
C THR A 104 18.61 -9.09 2.20
N PRO A 105 18.98 -8.53 3.37
CA PRO A 105 20.33 -7.98 3.55
C PRO A 105 21.39 -9.06 3.33
N GLU A 106 22.53 -8.64 2.78
CA GLU A 106 23.71 -9.47 2.53
C GLU A 106 24.92 -8.87 3.20
N LEU A 107 25.84 -9.72 3.65
CA LEU A 107 27.11 -9.30 4.20
C LEU A 107 28.01 -8.81 3.05
N ALA A 108 28.34 -7.51 3.06
CA ALA A 108 29.19 -6.88 2.04
C ALA A 108 30.66 -6.78 2.47
N GLU A 109 30.91 -6.45 3.73
CA GLU A 109 32.28 -6.21 4.24
C GLU A 109 32.38 -6.61 5.72
N ILE A 110 33.53 -7.18 6.12
CA ILE A 110 33.89 -7.42 7.51
C ILE A 110 35.09 -6.54 7.83
N ARG A 111 35.00 -5.79 8.91
CA ARG A 111 36.11 -4.96 9.39
C ARG A 111 36.48 -5.38 10.80
N LEU A 112 37.67 -5.93 10.94
CA LEU A 112 38.23 -6.30 12.25
C LEU A 112 38.70 -5.04 12.98
N LEU A 113 38.45 -4.98 14.27
CA LEU A 113 38.88 -3.94 15.21
C LEU A 113 40.07 -4.38 16.07
N THR A 114 40.46 -5.66 15.98
CA THR A 114 41.55 -6.28 16.71
C THR A 114 42.21 -7.37 15.85
N ASP A 115 43.46 -7.63 16.07
CA ASP A 115 44.23 -8.68 15.39
C ASP A 115 44.02 -10.08 16.02
N ASP A 116 43.26 -10.17 17.12
CA ASP A 116 43.03 -11.43 17.85
C ASP A 116 42.13 -12.41 17.13
N PHE A 117 41.43 -11.96 16.09
CA PHE A 117 40.45 -12.76 15.34
C PHE A 117 40.69 -12.63 13.83
N THR A 118 40.39 -13.69 13.10
CA THR A 118 40.24 -13.64 11.64
C THR A 118 38.78 -13.26 11.28
N GLU A 119 38.54 -12.82 10.03
CA GLU A 119 37.20 -12.55 9.53
C GLU A 119 36.25 -13.75 9.68
N ASP A 120 36.75 -14.97 9.38
CA ASP A 120 35.96 -16.18 9.48
C ASP A 120 35.63 -16.56 10.94
N GLN A 121 36.57 -16.33 11.86
CA GLN A 121 36.30 -16.51 13.28
C GLN A 121 35.25 -15.50 13.80
N ALA A 122 35.38 -14.24 13.43
CA ALA A 122 34.44 -13.20 13.79
C ALA A 122 33.04 -13.51 13.21
N LEU A 123 32.97 -13.87 11.93
CA LEU A 123 31.72 -14.24 11.28
C LEU A 123 31.09 -15.48 11.91
N THR A 124 31.89 -16.50 12.27
CA THR A 124 31.41 -17.72 12.93
C THR A 124 30.75 -17.41 14.27
N LEU A 125 31.40 -16.58 15.11
CA LEU A 125 30.85 -16.21 16.41
C LEU A 125 29.60 -15.35 16.28
N ALA A 126 29.60 -14.37 15.39
CA ALA A 126 28.43 -13.52 15.14
C ALA A 126 27.24 -14.32 14.60
N ALA A 127 27.47 -15.18 13.61
CA ALA A 127 26.45 -16.05 13.03
C ALA A 127 25.91 -17.07 14.06
N ALA A 128 26.76 -17.61 14.90
CA ALA A 128 26.31 -18.49 15.99
C ALA A 128 25.40 -17.73 16.96
N ALA A 129 25.81 -16.54 17.42
CA ALA A 129 24.99 -15.70 18.31
C ALA A 129 23.64 -15.33 17.70
N GLU A 130 23.59 -15.07 16.39
CA GLU A 130 22.37 -14.67 15.66
C GLU A 130 21.55 -15.88 15.15
N HIS A 131 22.02 -17.11 15.29
CA HIS A 131 21.35 -18.29 14.71
C HIS A 131 19.91 -18.49 15.19
N ARG A 132 19.57 -18.00 16.38
CA ARG A 132 18.21 -18.03 16.94
C ARG A 132 17.45 -16.72 16.79
N SER A 133 18.05 -15.73 16.14
CA SER A 133 17.46 -14.43 15.91
C SER A 133 16.52 -14.48 14.69
N GLU A 134 15.36 -13.89 14.82
CA GLU A 134 14.42 -13.70 13.69
C GLU A 134 14.74 -12.42 12.88
N HIS A 135 15.76 -11.66 13.29
CA HIS A 135 16.08 -10.39 12.65
C HIS A 135 16.74 -10.62 11.27
N PRO A 136 16.35 -9.89 10.20
CA PRO A 136 16.90 -10.07 8.85
C PRO A 136 18.44 -9.96 8.76
N LEU A 137 19.04 -9.05 9.54
CA LEU A 137 20.50 -8.89 9.60
C LEU A 137 21.19 -10.13 10.22
N GLY A 138 20.59 -10.71 11.26
CA GLY A 138 21.08 -11.97 11.84
C GLY A 138 21.02 -13.13 10.86
N ALA A 139 19.91 -13.28 10.16
CA ALA A 139 19.77 -14.28 9.11
C ALA A 139 20.81 -14.11 7.98
N ALA A 140 21.19 -12.87 7.68
CA ALA A 140 22.22 -12.57 6.69
C ALA A 140 23.64 -13.01 7.14
N LEU A 141 23.98 -12.77 8.41
CA LEU A 141 25.25 -13.27 8.99
C LEU A 141 25.32 -14.79 8.97
N VAL A 142 24.22 -15.46 9.32
CA VAL A 142 24.12 -16.94 9.26
C VAL A 142 24.28 -17.44 7.83
N ARG A 143 23.60 -16.84 6.85
CA ARG A 143 23.75 -17.20 5.42
C ARG A 143 25.18 -17.01 4.93
N ALA A 144 25.82 -15.90 5.31
CA ALA A 144 27.20 -15.61 4.92
C ALA A 144 28.18 -16.63 5.50
N ALA A 145 28.02 -17.03 6.77
CA ALA A 145 28.83 -18.06 7.40
C ALA A 145 28.65 -19.42 6.72
N LEU A 146 27.41 -19.83 6.45
CA LEU A 146 27.12 -21.09 5.75
C LEU A 146 27.65 -21.10 4.32
N ALA A 147 27.58 -19.98 3.58
CA ALA A 147 28.14 -19.84 2.25
C ALA A 147 29.67 -20.02 2.24
N ARG A 148 30.35 -19.57 3.29
CA ARG A 148 31.80 -19.81 3.52
C ARG A 148 32.08 -21.22 4.12
N ARG A 149 31.05 -22.06 4.30
CA ARG A 149 31.14 -23.42 4.87
C ARG A 149 31.69 -23.42 6.30
N LEU A 150 31.43 -22.36 7.07
CA LEU A 150 31.85 -22.27 8.44
C LEU A 150 30.90 -23.10 9.33
N SER A 151 31.46 -23.83 10.29
CA SER A 151 30.71 -24.61 11.25
C SER A 151 30.30 -23.73 12.44
N LEU A 152 29.01 -23.63 12.70
CA LEU A 152 28.51 -22.79 13.81
C LEU A 152 28.60 -23.55 15.13
N PRO A 153 29.28 -22.99 16.15
CA PRO A 153 29.39 -23.58 17.49
C PRO A 153 28.03 -23.56 18.22
N ARG A 154 27.96 -24.35 19.32
CA ARG A 154 26.78 -24.39 20.15
C ARG A 154 26.59 -23.09 20.93
N VAL A 155 25.34 -22.68 21.06
CA VAL A 155 24.93 -21.45 21.71
C VAL A 155 24.14 -21.73 22.98
N ALA A 156 24.52 -21.09 24.06
CA ALA A 156 23.78 -21.05 25.32
C ALA A 156 23.34 -19.59 25.63
N ASP A 157 22.43 -19.45 26.60
CA ASP A 157 22.01 -18.16 27.18
C ASP A 157 21.65 -17.07 26.15
N PHE A 158 20.93 -17.47 25.09
CA PHE A 158 20.51 -16.54 24.06
C PHE A 158 19.44 -15.57 24.58
N VAL A 159 19.69 -14.27 24.41
CA VAL A 159 18.77 -13.18 24.75
C VAL A 159 18.73 -12.20 23.60
N ALA A 160 17.55 -12.01 22.99
CA ALA A 160 17.29 -10.95 22.04
C ALA A 160 16.67 -9.75 22.76
N GLN A 161 17.22 -8.54 22.50
CA GLN A 161 16.70 -7.28 23.01
C GLN A 161 16.23 -6.43 21.80
N PRO A 162 14.91 -6.26 21.60
CA PRO A 162 14.39 -5.50 20.49
C PRO A 162 15.00 -4.09 20.41
N GLY A 163 15.54 -3.73 19.25
CA GLY A 163 16.20 -2.44 18.99
C GLY A 163 17.61 -2.29 19.60
N ARG A 164 18.13 -3.30 20.33
CA ARG A 164 19.47 -3.26 20.94
C ARG A 164 20.39 -4.37 20.46
N GLY A 165 19.87 -5.43 19.87
CA GLY A 165 20.66 -6.54 19.34
C GLY A 165 20.47 -7.84 20.11
N VAL A 166 21.42 -8.76 19.97
CA VAL A 166 21.41 -10.07 20.62
C VAL A 166 22.63 -10.28 21.50
N ARG A 167 22.50 -11.10 22.52
CA ARG A 167 23.56 -11.57 23.38
C ARG A 167 23.42 -13.08 23.55
N ALA A 168 24.55 -13.79 23.44
CA ALA A 168 24.59 -15.23 23.62
C ALA A 168 25.95 -15.68 24.18
N THR A 169 25.99 -16.87 24.81
CA THR A 169 27.22 -17.54 25.19
C THR A 169 27.62 -18.51 24.06
N VAL A 170 28.75 -18.28 23.41
CA VAL A 170 29.30 -19.09 22.32
C VAL A 170 30.68 -19.58 22.70
N ASP A 171 30.86 -20.90 22.83
CA ASP A 171 32.10 -21.53 23.27
C ASP A 171 32.66 -20.93 24.61
N GLY A 172 31.75 -20.64 25.53
CA GLY A 172 32.09 -20.11 26.85
C GLY A 172 32.40 -18.59 26.86
N ARG A 173 32.31 -17.91 25.74
CA ARG A 173 32.50 -16.44 25.64
C ARG A 173 31.16 -15.75 25.47
N ILE A 174 31.02 -14.57 26.05
CA ILE A 174 29.82 -13.74 25.86
C ILE A 174 29.98 -12.97 24.55
N VAL A 175 29.17 -13.33 23.56
CA VAL A 175 29.11 -12.65 22.25
C VAL A 175 27.87 -11.76 22.20
N THR A 176 28.07 -10.48 21.86
CA THR A 176 26.98 -9.53 21.64
C THR A 176 27.05 -9.03 20.20
N VAL A 177 25.92 -9.03 19.51
CA VAL A 177 25.78 -8.44 18.14
C VAL A 177 24.74 -7.35 18.24
N ALA A 178 25.14 -6.11 17.98
CA ALA A 178 24.34 -4.91 18.27
C ALA A 178 24.62 -3.75 17.32
N ALA A 179 23.88 -2.65 17.47
CA ALA A 179 24.19 -1.39 16.83
C ALA A 179 25.54 -0.84 17.28
N PRO A 180 26.22 0.01 16.47
CA PRO A 180 27.51 0.58 16.81
C PRO A 180 27.52 1.33 18.16
N SER A 181 28.58 1.14 18.93
CA SER A 181 28.89 1.87 20.15
C SER A 181 29.93 2.97 19.88
N THR A 182 30.22 3.79 20.87
CA THR A 182 31.24 4.85 20.78
C THR A 182 32.62 4.32 20.35
N GLU A 183 33.01 3.13 20.82
CA GLU A 183 34.31 2.50 20.49
C GLU A 183 34.39 2.03 19.02
N SER A 184 33.28 1.68 18.40
CA SER A 184 33.20 1.20 17.01
C SER A 184 32.71 2.28 16.04
N ALA A 185 32.41 3.50 16.53
CA ALA A 185 31.75 4.54 15.78
C ALA A 185 32.49 4.94 14.48
N GLU A 186 33.83 5.04 14.51
CA GLU A 186 34.59 5.44 13.33
C GLU A 186 34.58 4.37 12.24
N ALA A 187 34.79 3.11 12.60
CA ALA A 187 34.74 1.98 11.65
C ALA A 187 33.33 1.79 11.08
N ALA A 188 32.31 1.92 11.93
CA ALA A 188 30.91 1.88 11.51
C ALA A 188 30.58 3.02 10.55
N ALA A 189 30.96 4.28 10.88
CA ALA A 189 30.73 5.45 10.03
C ALA A 189 31.40 5.33 8.66
N GLN A 190 32.53 4.64 8.54
CA GLN A 190 33.15 4.38 7.24
C GLN A 190 32.33 3.44 6.37
N LEU A 191 31.76 2.36 6.94
CA LEU A 191 30.85 1.43 6.23
C LEU A 191 29.53 2.12 5.87
N GLU A 192 29.00 2.92 6.80
CA GLU A 192 27.77 3.68 6.59
C GLU A 192 27.89 4.71 5.48
N ARG A 193 29.04 5.39 5.35
CA ARG A 193 29.32 6.28 4.21
C ARG A 193 29.31 5.56 2.86
N ARG A 194 29.54 4.24 2.85
CA ARG A 194 29.41 3.38 1.64
C ARG A 194 28.01 2.83 1.42
N GLY A 195 27.03 3.23 2.26
CA GLY A 195 25.63 2.79 2.16
C GLY A 195 25.33 1.47 2.86
N CYS A 196 26.24 0.95 3.68
CA CYS A 196 26.02 -0.24 4.48
C CYS A 196 25.29 0.11 5.77
N THR A 197 24.49 -0.83 6.29
CA THR A 197 24.07 -0.83 7.69
C THR A 197 25.14 -1.50 8.51
N ALA A 198 25.73 -0.81 9.50
CA ALA A 198 26.78 -1.35 10.34
C ALA A 198 26.22 -2.12 11.53
N VAL A 199 26.75 -3.33 11.78
CA VAL A 199 26.45 -4.16 12.95
C VAL A 199 27.75 -4.53 13.62
N VAL A 200 27.83 -4.37 14.92
CA VAL A 200 29.06 -4.61 15.71
C VAL A 200 28.95 -5.89 16.51
N MET A 201 30.00 -6.70 16.41
CA MET A 201 30.19 -7.83 17.32
C MET A 201 31.17 -7.45 18.41
N ALA A 202 30.77 -7.70 19.65
CA ALA A 202 31.66 -7.64 20.80
C ALA A 202 31.79 -9.02 21.47
N VAL A 203 32.98 -9.34 21.94
CA VAL A 203 33.29 -10.54 22.70
C VAL A 203 33.75 -10.11 24.08
N ASP A 204 33.12 -10.63 25.12
CA ASP A 204 33.37 -10.32 26.53
C ASP A 204 33.37 -8.79 26.83
N GLY A 205 32.50 -8.06 26.11
CA GLY A 205 32.32 -6.62 26.25
C GLY A 205 33.23 -5.75 25.39
N ARG A 206 34.24 -6.32 24.69
CA ARG A 206 35.16 -5.60 23.81
C ARG A 206 34.71 -5.74 22.35
N ALA A 207 34.59 -4.62 21.62
CA ALA A 207 34.27 -4.63 20.20
C ALA A 207 35.40 -5.32 19.40
N VAL A 208 35.03 -6.30 18.57
CA VAL A 208 35.99 -7.16 17.81
C VAL A 208 35.87 -6.92 16.32
N ALA A 209 34.65 -6.80 15.82
CA ALA A 209 34.42 -6.63 14.38
C ALA A 209 33.17 -5.79 14.10
N VAL A 210 33.20 -5.12 12.94
CA VAL A 210 32.04 -4.43 12.37
C VAL A 210 31.69 -5.12 11.04
N PHE A 211 30.45 -5.52 10.92
CA PHE A 211 29.88 -6.11 9.71
C PHE A 211 29.10 -5.04 8.95
N GLY A 212 29.48 -4.81 7.69
CA GLY A 212 28.74 -3.95 6.76
C GLY A 212 27.70 -4.78 6.01
N MET A 213 26.44 -4.48 6.23
CA MET A 213 25.31 -5.16 5.60
C MET A 213 24.74 -4.26 4.50
N THR A 214 24.47 -4.81 3.33
CA THR A 214 23.77 -4.13 2.23
C THR A 214 22.45 -4.81 1.94
N ASP A 215 21.44 -4.03 1.63
CA ASP A 215 20.15 -4.54 1.16
C ASP A 215 19.90 -4.00 -0.24
N GLU A 216 19.71 -4.91 -1.20
CA GLU A 216 19.61 -4.55 -2.60
C GLU A 216 18.39 -3.69 -2.87
N LEU A 217 18.61 -2.54 -3.50
CA LEU A 217 17.54 -1.68 -3.96
C LEU A 217 16.72 -2.39 -5.03
N ARG A 218 15.40 -2.31 -4.96
CA ARG A 218 14.53 -2.83 -6.02
C ARG A 218 14.79 -2.09 -7.32
N PRO A 219 14.91 -2.81 -8.46
CA PRO A 219 15.25 -2.19 -9.75
C PRO A 219 14.18 -1.20 -10.22
N ASP A 220 12.93 -1.36 -9.76
CA ASP A 220 11.79 -0.53 -10.08
C ASP A 220 11.52 0.61 -9.06
N ALA A 221 12.30 0.72 -7.99
CA ALA A 221 12.07 1.70 -6.91
C ALA A 221 12.07 3.15 -7.41
N HIS A 222 13.08 3.54 -8.20
CA HIS A 222 13.16 4.90 -8.74
C HIS A 222 11.95 5.24 -9.62
N SER A 223 11.56 4.33 -10.54
CA SER A 223 10.42 4.57 -11.43
C SER A 223 9.08 4.60 -10.68
N ALA A 224 8.92 3.75 -9.66
CA ALA A 224 7.73 3.74 -8.82
C ALA A 224 7.59 5.02 -7.98
N VAL A 225 8.68 5.48 -7.36
CA VAL A 225 8.74 6.74 -6.60
C VAL A 225 8.40 7.94 -7.47
N ALA A 226 8.99 8.04 -8.66
CA ALA A 226 8.71 9.13 -9.62
C ALA A 226 7.25 9.12 -10.10
N ALA A 227 6.69 7.93 -10.37
CA ALA A 227 5.29 7.79 -10.75
C ALA A 227 4.33 8.19 -9.63
N VAL A 228 4.63 7.83 -8.38
CA VAL A 228 3.85 8.25 -7.21
C VAL A 228 3.89 9.76 -7.05
N ALA A 229 5.07 10.39 -7.13
CA ALA A 229 5.22 11.84 -7.06
C ALA A 229 4.37 12.55 -8.13
N THR A 230 4.40 12.07 -9.37
CA THR A 230 3.57 12.60 -10.47
C THR A 230 2.08 12.44 -10.20
N LEU A 231 1.66 11.28 -9.65
CA LEU A 231 0.26 11.03 -9.35
C LEU A 231 -0.25 11.89 -8.19
N THR A 232 0.51 12.02 -7.11
CA THR A 232 0.06 12.74 -5.91
C THR A 232 0.27 14.24 -6.01
N GLY A 233 1.18 14.70 -6.88
CA GLY A 233 1.62 16.10 -6.97
C GLY A 233 2.50 16.54 -5.79
N GLN A 234 2.91 15.59 -4.93
CA GLN A 234 3.79 15.84 -3.78
C GLN A 234 4.95 14.86 -3.78
N ALA A 235 6.10 15.32 -3.26
CA ALA A 235 7.26 14.45 -3.08
C ALA A 235 6.96 13.35 -2.06
N PRO A 236 7.28 12.09 -2.38
CA PRO A 236 7.22 11.00 -1.41
C PRO A 236 8.21 11.21 -0.25
N VAL A 237 7.94 10.56 0.88
CA VAL A 237 8.75 10.62 2.09
C VAL A 237 9.40 9.26 2.35
N LEU A 238 10.66 9.25 2.73
CA LEU A 238 11.33 8.05 3.26
C LEU A 238 11.27 8.08 4.79
N LEU A 239 10.71 7.03 5.39
CA LEU A 239 10.70 6.78 6.83
C LEU A 239 11.57 5.55 7.13
N THR A 240 12.64 5.69 7.90
CA THR A 240 13.54 4.57 8.18
C THR A 240 14.15 4.63 9.56
N GLY A 241 14.43 3.46 10.14
CA GLY A 241 15.22 3.32 11.37
C GLY A 241 16.72 3.43 11.16
N ASP A 242 17.20 3.45 9.92
CA ASP A 242 18.61 3.58 9.61
C ASP A 242 19.16 4.97 9.97
N ASN A 243 20.49 5.07 10.03
CA ASN A 243 21.16 6.35 10.22
C ASN A 243 20.92 7.33 9.05
N ASP A 244 21.09 8.62 9.32
CA ASP A 244 20.81 9.70 8.37
C ASP A 244 21.66 9.61 7.08
N ALA A 245 22.92 9.17 7.18
CA ALA A 245 23.81 9.08 6.03
C ALA A 245 23.36 8.01 5.03
N ALA A 246 23.07 6.80 5.51
CA ALA A 246 22.57 5.68 4.69
C ALA A 246 21.18 6.00 4.10
N ALA A 247 20.30 6.61 4.90
CA ALA A 247 18.98 7.01 4.47
C ALA A 247 19.01 8.04 3.34
N ARG A 248 19.85 9.10 3.47
CA ARG A 248 20.01 10.11 2.41
C ARG A 248 20.68 9.58 1.17
N GLN A 249 21.58 8.61 1.29
CA GLN A 249 22.19 7.96 0.13
C GLN A 249 21.14 7.18 -0.68
N LEU A 250 20.33 6.37 -0.01
CA LEU A 250 19.22 5.64 -0.65
C LEU A 250 18.22 6.62 -1.29
N ALA A 251 17.81 7.65 -0.54
CA ALA A 251 16.87 8.65 -1.00
C ALA A 251 17.30 9.32 -2.32
N ARG A 252 18.61 9.66 -2.43
CA ARG A 252 19.17 10.18 -3.69
C ARG A 252 19.07 9.20 -4.85
N GLN A 253 19.28 7.89 -4.60
CA GLN A 253 19.20 6.84 -5.63
C GLN A 253 17.78 6.68 -6.15
N VAL A 254 16.77 6.83 -5.30
CA VAL A 254 15.35 6.67 -5.68
C VAL A 254 14.65 7.98 -6.01
N GLY A 255 15.30 9.14 -5.84
CA GLY A 255 14.72 10.45 -6.12
C GLY A 255 13.78 10.99 -5.04
N ILE A 256 13.93 10.55 -3.78
CA ILE A 256 13.22 11.08 -2.62
C ILE A 256 14.00 12.23 -2.00
N THR A 257 13.35 13.36 -1.71
CA THR A 257 13.97 14.55 -1.13
C THR A 257 13.73 14.68 0.37
N GLU A 258 12.59 14.20 0.87
CA GLU A 258 12.26 14.26 2.29
C GLU A 258 12.57 12.93 2.95
N VAL A 259 13.45 12.98 3.96
CA VAL A 259 13.94 11.80 4.70
C VAL A 259 13.76 12.03 6.19
N ARG A 260 13.16 11.06 6.87
CA ARG A 260 13.13 10.97 8.33
C ARG A 260 13.84 9.66 8.73
N ALA A 261 15.04 9.82 9.25
CA ALA A 261 15.96 8.73 9.59
C ALA A 261 16.05 8.52 11.10
N GLY A 262 16.63 7.39 11.52
CA GLY A 262 16.85 7.07 12.93
C GLY A 262 15.57 6.83 13.74
N LEU A 263 14.46 6.50 13.07
CA LEU A 263 13.16 6.37 13.71
C LEU A 263 13.00 5.00 14.38
N LEU A 264 12.71 5.00 15.67
CA LEU A 264 12.19 3.82 16.36
C LEU A 264 10.73 3.55 15.93
N PRO A 265 10.17 2.36 16.18
CA PRO A 265 8.79 2.04 15.76
C PRO A 265 7.74 3.06 16.22
N HIS A 266 7.87 3.59 17.45
CA HIS A 266 6.95 4.61 17.96
C HIS A 266 7.18 5.99 17.31
N ASP A 267 8.41 6.31 16.91
CA ASP A 267 8.72 7.56 16.19
C ASP A 267 8.18 7.52 14.76
N LYS A 268 8.19 6.33 14.11
CA LYS A 268 7.54 6.16 12.80
C LYS A 268 6.03 6.47 12.88
N VAL A 269 5.36 6.00 13.93
CA VAL A 269 3.93 6.32 14.17
C VAL A 269 3.71 7.82 14.35
N ALA A 270 4.58 8.48 15.14
CA ALA A 270 4.51 9.93 15.34
C ALA A 270 4.75 10.67 14.02
N ALA A 271 5.75 10.26 13.24
CA ALA A 271 6.05 10.85 11.93
C ALA A 271 4.89 10.69 10.92
N VAL A 272 4.23 9.52 10.92
CA VAL A 272 3.04 9.27 10.09
C VAL A 272 1.89 10.21 10.48
N ARG A 273 1.64 10.39 11.77
CA ARG A 273 0.59 11.30 12.26
C ARG A 273 0.90 12.76 11.93
N ASP A 274 2.15 13.18 12.09
CA ASP A 274 2.62 14.52 11.76
C ASP A 274 2.40 14.85 10.27
N LEU A 275 2.70 13.90 9.38
CA LEU A 275 2.45 14.05 7.93
C LEU A 275 0.97 14.16 7.55
N GLN A 276 0.05 13.94 8.48
CA GLN A 276 -1.41 14.00 8.29
C GLN A 276 -2.08 15.20 8.98
N VAL A 277 -1.33 16.03 9.74
CA VAL A 277 -1.88 17.12 10.57
C VAL A 277 -2.72 18.10 9.74
N ASP A 278 -2.31 18.44 8.52
CA ASP A 278 -3.02 19.39 7.65
C ASP A 278 -4.14 18.75 6.80
N GLY A 279 -4.71 17.65 7.26
CA GLY A 279 -5.73 16.90 6.51
C GLY A 279 -5.16 16.10 5.35
N GLY A 280 -3.85 15.87 5.33
CA GLY A 280 -3.15 15.05 4.35
C GLY A 280 -3.63 13.59 4.40
N ARG A 281 -3.93 13.01 3.24
CA ARG A 281 -4.29 11.60 3.09
C ARG A 281 -3.04 10.82 2.74
N LEU A 282 -2.31 10.41 3.78
CA LEU A 282 -1.06 9.70 3.66
C LEU A 282 -1.30 8.21 3.41
N VAL A 283 -0.66 7.68 2.36
CA VAL A 283 -0.49 6.24 2.17
C VAL A 283 0.89 5.86 2.70
N MET A 284 0.93 4.95 3.67
CA MET A 284 2.18 4.34 4.14
C MET A 284 2.39 3.01 3.44
N VAL A 285 3.59 2.82 2.89
CA VAL A 285 4.02 1.56 2.24
C VAL A 285 5.16 0.97 3.07
N GLY A 286 5.00 -0.26 3.55
CA GLY A 286 5.95 -0.94 4.43
C GLY A 286 5.95 -2.46 4.20
N ASP A 287 6.80 -3.21 4.93
CA ASP A 287 6.86 -4.69 4.87
C ASP A 287 5.73 -5.37 5.67
N GLY A 288 5.05 -4.63 6.54
CA GLY A 288 3.94 -5.12 7.37
C GLY A 288 4.36 -5.90 8.62
N ILE A 289 5.63 -6.16 8.84
CA ILE A 289 6.13 -6.88 10.02
C ILE A 289 6.55 -5.87 11.09
N ASN A 290 7.55 -5.05 10.77
CA ASN A 290 8.09 -4.05 11.69
C ASN A 290 7.28 -2.74 11.68
N ASP A 291 6.62 -2.46 10.56
CA ASP A 291 5.89 -1.21 10.31
C ASP A 291 4.38 -1.32 10.56
N ALA A 292 3.87 -2.46 11.05
CA ALA A 292 2.45 -2.67 11.32
C ALA A 292 1.79 -1.51 12.11
N PRO A 293 2.40 -0.96 13.18
CA PRO A 293 1.85 0.19 13.89
C PRO A 293 1.81 1.47 13.05
N ALA A 294 2.82 1.70 12.19
CA ALA A 294 2.90 2.86 11.30
C ALA A 294 1.89 2.75 10.14
N LEU A 295 1.72 1.54 9.57
CA LEU A 295 0.69 1.24 8.56
C LEU A 295 -0.71 1.50 9.11
N ALA A 296 -1.00 1.03 10.34
CA ALA A 296 -2.28 1.24 11.00
C ALA A 296 -2.55 2.71 11.39
N ALA A 297 -1.50 3.51 11.60
CA ALA A 297 -1.62 4.93 11.93
C ALA A 297 -1.82 5.83 10.70
N ALA A 298 -1.50 5.34 9.51
CA ALA A 298 -1.68 6.06 8.26
C ALA A 298 -3.17 6.17 7.88
N HIS A 299 -3.50 7.11 6.99
CA HIS A 299 -4.82 7.16 6.37
C HIS A 299 -5.12 5.86 5.60
N LEU A 300 -4.08 5.26 5.02
CA LEU A 300 -4.14 3.97 4.37
C LEU A 300 -2.76 3.28 4.42
N GLY A 301 -2.74 2.02 4.84
CA GLY A 301 -1.54 1.18 4.88
C GLY A 301 -1.50 0.18 3.73
N ILE A 302 -0.37 0.13 3.00
CA ILE A 302 -0.10 -0.88 1.99
C ILE A 302 1.09 -1.70 2.45
N ALA A 303 0.92 -3.01 2.55
CA ALA A 303 2.01 -3.92 2.85
C ALA A 303 2.61 -4.50 1.58
N MET A 304 3.95 -4.57 1.53
CA MET A 304 4.72 -5.23 0.47
C MET A 304 5.14 -6.63 0.94
N GLY A 305 5.12 -7.59 0.01
CA GLY A 305 5.70 -8.91 0.22
C GLY A 305 4.70 -10.05 0.36
N GLY A 306 4.96 -11.12 -0.39
CA GLY A 306 4.15 -12.35 -0.41
C GLY A 306 4.35 -13.29 0.79
N ALA A 307 5.22 -12.97 1.73
CA ALA A 307 5.37 -13.71 2.97
C ALA A 307 4.29 -13.24 3.97
N GLY A 308 3.03 -13.59 3.65
CA GLY A 308 1.87 -13.22 4.44
C GLY A 308 1.98 -13.71 5.89
N SER A 309 2.59 -12.90 6.76
CA SER A 309 2.28 -13.05 8.16
C SER A 309 0.82 -12.67 8.37
N ASP A 310 0.07 -13.45 9.13
CA ASP A 310 -1.32 -13.15 9.47
C ASP A 310 -1.47 -11.72 10.02
N LEU A 311 -0.44 -11.21 10.68
CA LEU A 311 -0.37 -9.85 11.21
C LEU A 311 -0.40 -8.80 10.09
N THR A 312 0.37 -8.98 9.02
CA THR A 312 0.40 -8.09 7.86
C THR A 312 -0.97 -8.02 7.18
N LEU A 313 -1.62 -9.19 7.00
CA LEU A 313 -2.97 -9.27 6.45
C LEU A 313 -4.02 -8.62 7.34
N GLN A 314 -3.82 -8.54 8.65
CA GLN A 314 -4.77 -7.91 9.58
C GLN A 314 -4.60 -6.39 9.63
N THR A 315 -3.37 -5.88 9.60
CA THR A 315 -3.05 -4.47 9.84
C THR A 315 -3.08 -3.58 8.60
N ALA A 316 -2.65 -4.10 7.43
CA ALA A 316 -2.65 -3.31 6.20
C ALA A 316 -4.04 -3.28 5.54
N ASP A 317 -4.40 -2.19 4.88
CA ASP A 317 -5.65 -2.01 4.12
C ASP A 317 -5.56 -2.64 2.74
N ALA A 318 -4.37 -2.67 2.16
CA ALA A 318 -4.07 -3.36 0.92
C ALA A 318 -2.73 -4.11 1.03
N VAL A 319 -2.60 -5.21 0.27
CA VAL A 319 -1.38 -6.04 0.27
C VAL A 319 -0.94 -6.28 -1.16
N VAL A 320 0.32 -5.99 -1.45
CA VAL A 320 0.98 -6.36 -2.70
C VAL A 320 1.59 -7.75 -2.53
N VAL A 321 1.03 -8.73 -3.22
CA VAL A 321 1.47 -10.15 -3.13
C VAL A 321 2.78 -10.38 -3.88
N GLY A 322 3.01 -9.63 -4.95
CA GLY A 322 4.24 -9.70 -5.74
C GLY A 322 5.36 -8.81 -5.21
N ASP A 323 6.50 -8.89 -5.88
CA ASP A 323 7.72 -8.14 -5.53
C ASP A 323 7.91 -6.90 -6.44
N ASP A 324 6.83 -6.38 -7.05
CA ASP A 324 6.84 -5.28 -8.02
C ASP A 324 6.28 -3.98 -7.39
N LEU A 325 7.18 -3.03 -7.13
CA LEU A 325 6.82 -1.75 -6.52
C LEU A 325 5.97 -0.85 -7.45
N ARG A 326 6.01 -1.09 -8.77
CA ARG A 326 5.20 -0.36 -9.77
C ARG A 326 3.70 -0.60 -9.60
N THR A 327 3.32 -1.64 -8.87
CA THR A 327 1.91 -1.89 -8.52
C THR A 327 1.32 -0.79 -7.64
N ILE A 328 2.14 -0.10 -6.84
CA ILE A 328 1.69 1.00 -5.96
C ILE A 328 1.13 2.17 -6.79
N PRO A 329 1.90 2.83 -7.68
CA PRO A 329 1.34 3.87 -8.52
C PRO A 329 0.20 3.36 -9.42
N ALA A 330 0.26 2.10 -9.89
CA ALA A 330 -0.77 1.53 -10.74
C ALA A 330 -2.12 1.39 -10.01
N VAL A 331 -2.14 0.89 -8.77
CA VAL A 331 -3.38 0.77 -7.99
C VAL A 331 -3.96 2.14 -7.60
N ILE A 332 -3.12 3.13 -7.29
CA ILE A 332 -3.57 4.52 -7.04
C ILE A 332 -4.21 5.11 -8.31
N ALA A 333 -3.59 4.91 -9.47
CA ALA A 333 -4.12 5.36 -10.76
C ALA A 333 -5.44 4.67 -11.10
N LEU A 334 -5.55 3.35 -10.88
CA LEU A 334 -6.78 2.59 -11.06
C LEU A 334 -7.91 3.11 -10.16
N SER A 335 -7.61 3.36 -8.89
CA SER A 335 -8.58 3.92 -7.95
C SER A 335 -9.08 5.30 -8.40
N ARG A 336 -8.20 6.19 -8.88
CA ARG A 336 -8.60 7.48 -9.45
C ARG A 336 -9.49 7.35 -10.69
N ARG A 337 -9.22 6.33 -11.52
CA ARG A 337 -10.11 5.99 -12.65
C ARG A 337 -11.47 5.50 -12.17
N ALA A 338 -11.49 4.63 -11.16
CA ALA A 338 -12.73 4.14 -10.56
C ALA A 338 -13.59 5.29 -10.02
N ARG A 339 -12.99 6.23 -9.29
CA ARG A 339 -13.67 7.43 -8.79
C ARG A 339 -14.27 8.27 -9.92
N ARG A 340 -13.55 8.47 -11.02
CA ARG A 340 -14.09 9.18 -12.19
C ARG A 340 -15.29 8.47 -12.83
N VAL A 341 -15.25 7.14 -12.91
CA VAL A 341 -16.36 6.33 -13.41
C VAL A 341 -17.56 6.42 -12.46
N VAL A 342 -17.34 6.36 -11.13
CA VAL A 342 -18.38 6.56 -10.12
C VAL A 342 -19.06 7.92 -10.28
N LEU A 343 -18.28 9.00 -10.38
CA LEU A 343 -18.83 10.36 -10.57
C LEU A 343 -19.62 10.50 -11.87
N ALA A 344 -19.11 9.93 -12.98
CA ALA A 344 -19.84 9.92 -14.25
C ALA A 344 -21.15 9.12 -14.14
N ASN A 345 -21.12 7.96 -13.49
CA ASN A 345 -22.31 7.15 -13.26
C ASN A 345 -23.35 7.86 -12.39
N LEU A 346 -22.92 8.54 -11.32
CA LEU A 346 -23.80 9.35 -10.47
C LEU A 346 -24.43 10.49 -11.28
N ALA A 347 -23.68 11.17 -12.15
CA ALA A 347 -24.21 12.20 -13.02
C ALA A 347 -25.25 11.63 -14.00
N ILE A 348 -24.99 10.48 -14.62
CA ILE A 348 -25.93 9.78 -15.50
C ILE A 348 -27.21 9.43 -14.73
N ALA A 349 -27.09 8.75 -13.58
CA ALA A 349 -28.23 8.35 -12.76
C ALA A 349 -29.07 9.57 -12.32
N ALA A 350 -28.41 10.63 -11.83
CA ALA A 350 -29.07 11.86 -11.40
C ALA A 350 -29.84 12.52 -12.58
N THR A 351 -29.27 12.54 -13.77
CA THR A 351 -29.91 13.08 -14.96
C THR A 351 -31.18 12.29 -15.33
N PHE A 352 -31.07 10.95 -15.36
CA PHE A 352 -32.25 10.10 -15.64
C PHE A 352 -33.35 10.31 -14.60
N ILE A 353 -32.98 10.28 -13.31
CA ILE A 353 -33.94 10.49 -12.22
C ILE A 353 -34.59 11.86 -12.36
N ALA A 354 -33.83 12.94 -12.58
CA ALA A 354 -34.36 14.28 -12.69
C ALA A 354 -35.34 14.42 -13.87
N VAL A 355 -34.97 13.89 -15.04
CA VAL A 355 -35.84 13.94 -16.25
C VAL A 355 -37.14 13.18 -16.01
N LEU A 356 -37.07 11.95 -15.48
CA LEU A 356 -38.25 11.12 -15.24
C LEU A 356 -39.15 11.69 -14.15
N VAL A 357 -38.56 12.22 -13.06
CA VAL A 357 -39.33 12.89 -11.97
C VAL A 357 -40.02 14.14 -12.48
N VAL A 358 -39.34 15.01 -13.21
CA VAL A 358 -39.95 16.22 -13.81
C VAL A 358 -41.09 15.83 -14.75
N TRP A 359 -40.89 14.82 -15.58
CA TRP A 359 -41.94 14.32 -16.48
C TRP A 359 -43.16 13.81 -15.70
N ASP A 360 -42.95 13.04 -14.62
CA ASP A 360 -44.04 12.52 -13.78
C ASP A 360 -44.80 13.66 -13.04
N LEU A 361 -44.10 14.70 -12.61
CA LEU A 361 -44.70 15.85 -11.88
C LEU A 361 -45.45 16.82 -12.80
N VAL A 362 -44.92 17.13 -13.97
CA VAL A 362 -45.49 18.12 -14.91
C VAL A 362 -46.52 17.48 -15.87
N GLY A 363 -46.32 16.20 -16.18
CA GLY A 363 -47.20 15.46 -17.09
C GLY A 363 -47.70 14.15 -16.48
N THR A 364 -47.99 13.18 -17.34
CA THR A 364 -48.33 11.81 -16.97
C THR A 364 -47.24 10.87 -17.53
N LEU A 365 -46.34 10.40 -16.69
CA LEU A 365 -45.35 9.41 -17.09
C LEU A 365 -46.00 8.03 -17.06
N PRO A 366 -46.15 7.34 -18.23
CA PRO A 366 -46.66 5.97 -18.23
C PRO A 366 -45.75 5.05 -17.43
N LEU A 367 -46.29 4.23 -16.51
CA LEU A 367 -45.52 3.33 -15.65
C LEU A 367 -44.48 2.49 -16.43
N PRO A 368 -44.79 1.88 -17.60
CA PRO A 368 -43.79 1.14 -18.36
C PRO A 368 -42.59 1.94 -18.81
N LEU A 369 -42.79 3.24 -19.14
CA LEU A 369 -41.69 4.14 -19.52
C LEU A 369 -40.87 4.57 -18.30
N GLY A 370 -41.49 4.81 -17.16
CA GLY A 370 -40.82 5.07 -15.90
C GLY A 370 -39.89 3.92 -15.49
N VAL A 371 -40.42 2.68 -15.54
CA VAL A 371 -39.65 1.47 -15.27
C VAL A 371 -38.52 1.29 -16.27
N ALA A 372 -38.80 1.40 -17.58
CA ALA A 372 -37.82 1.23 -18.64
C ALA A 372 -36.67 2.29 -18.52
N GLY A 373 -37.02 3.53 -18.20
CA GLY A 373 -36.03 4.60 -17.98
C GLY A 373 -35.16 4.35 -16.75
N HIS A 374 -35.76 3.91 -15.64
CA HIS A 374 -35.04 3.56 -14.42
C HIS A 374 -34.11 2.38 -14.62
N GLU A 375 -34.62 1.25 -15.12
CA GLU A 375 -33.84 0.04 -15.39
C GLU A 375 -32.79 0.27 -16.48
N GLY A 376 -33.12 1.03 -17.53
CA GLY A 376 -32.17 1.44 -18.56
C GLY A 376 -30.99 2.21 -17.99
N SER A 377 -31.24 3.15 -17.08
CA SER A 377 -30.17 3.88 -16.40
C SER A 377 -29.27 2.96 -15.57
N THR A 378 -29.83 2.02 -14.84
CA THR A 378 -29.08 1.06 -14.01
C THR A 378 -28.19 0.13 -14.84
N ILE A 379 -28.70 -0.32 -16.01
CA ILE A 379 -27.92 -1.12 -16.97
C ILE A 379 -26.74 -0.30 -17.51
N ILE A 380 -26.98 0.96 -17.92
CA ILE A 380 -25.93 1.84 -18.46
C ILE A 380 -24.82 2.05 -17.44
N VAL A 381 -25.15 2.43 -16.20
CA VAL A 381 -24.15 2.66 -15.16
C VAL A 381 -23.41 1.39 -14.76
N GLY A 382 -24.10 0.25 -14.72
CA GLY A 382 -23.50 -1.05 -14.47
C GLY A 382 -22.48 -1.43 -15.55
N LEU A 383 -22.85 -1.36 -16.81
CA LEU A 383 -21.96 -1.64 -17.94
C LEU A 383 -20.77 -0.67 -18.00
N ASN A 384 -20.99 0.61 -17.70
CA ASN A 384 -19.90 1.58 -17.61
C ASN A 384 -18.91 1.22 -16.51
N GLY A 385 -19.38 0.73 -15.35
CA GLY A 385 -18.54 0.23 -14.26
C GLY A 385 -17.68 -0.96 -14.65
N LEU A 386 -18.24 -1.92 -15.40
CA LEU A 386 -17.51 -3.11 -15.85
C LEU A 386 -16.34 -2.82 -16.80
N ARG A 387 -16.26 -1.63 -17.39
CA ARG A 387 -15.08 -1.20 -18.20
C ARG A 387 -13.79 -1.23 -17.40
N LEU A 388 -13.85 -1.10 -16.06
CA LEU A 388 -12.69 -1.19 -15.18
C LEU A 388 -12.11 -2.61 -15.07
N LEU A 389 -12.81 -3.64 -15.48
CA LEU A 389 -12.29 -5.02 -15.60
C LEU A 389 -11.33 -5.22 -16.78
N ARG A 390 -11.31 -4.29 -17.74
CA ARG A 390 -10.43 -4.41 -18.91
C ARG A 390 -8.97 -4.24 -18.50
N ARG A 391 -8.07 -5.01 -19.13
CA ARG A 391 -6.60 -4.91 -18.87
C ARG A 391 -6.08 -3.47 -19.04
N GLY A 392 -6.56 -2.71 -20.01
CA GLY A 392 -6.19 -1.31 -20.22
C GLY A 392 -6.66 -0.33 -19.13
N ALA A 393 -7.50 -0.77 -18.17
CA ALA A 393 -7.85 0.03 -17.00
C ALA A 393 -6.76 -0.02 -15.91
N TRP A 394 -5.97 -1.09 -15.82
CA TRP A 394 -4.72 -1.12 -15.09
C TRP A 394 -3.74 -0.22 -15.84
N GLY A 395 -3.18 0.80 -15.21
CA GLY A 395 -2.32 1.79 -15.88
C GLY A 395 -1.25 1.11 -16.73
N ALA A 396 -1.02 1.64 -17.93
CA ALA A 396 0.19 1.27 -18.67
C ALA A 396 1.39 1.52 -17.76
N PRO A 397 2.41 0.63 -17.75
CA PRO A 397 3.64 0.91 -17.06
C PRO A 397 4.08 2.31 -17.51
N VAL A 398 4.43 3.16 -16.54
CA VAL A 398 5.03 4.47 -16.83
C VAL A 398 6.16 4.18 -17.81
N ASN A 399 6.07 4.74 -19.01
CA ASN A 399 6.95 4.43 -20.12
C ASN A 399 8.40 4.36 -19.66
N ASP A 400 9.03 3.26 -19.91
CA ASP A 400 10.46 3.00 -19.82
C ASP A 400 11.18 3.79 -20.95
N THR A 401 10.92 5.10 -21.02
CA THR A 401 11.54 6.00 -22.02
C THR A 401 12.89 6.53 -21.55
N ALA A 402 13.48 5.92 -20.53
CA ALA A 402 14.80 6.33 -20.00
C ALA A 402 15.88 5.22 -20.05
N ASP A 403 15.67 4.14 -20.80
CA ASP A 403 16.78 3.23 -21.13
C ASP A 403 17.10 3.28 -22.64
N PRO A 404 18.09 4.10 -23.07
CA PRO A 404 18.52 4.16 -24.46
C PRO A 404 19.23 2.91 -24.95
N GLY A 405 19.38 1.86 -24.08
CA GLY A 405 20.11 0.63 -24.39
C GLY A 405 19.27 -0.58 -24.78
N ARG A 406 17.95 -0.56 -24.61
CA ARG A 406 17.10 -1.73 -24.93
C ARG A 406 16.67 -1.72 -26.39
N ARG A 407 17.47 -2.38 -27.28
CA ARG A 407 17.07 -2.65 -28.67
C ARG A 407 15.81 -3.53 -28.71
N PRO A 408 14.80 -3.22 -29.53
CA PRO A 408 13.65 -4.08 -29.77
C PRO A 408 14.08 -5.27 -30.63
N GLY A 409 14.31 -6.41 -30.03
CA GLY A 409 14.72 -7.60 -30.79
C GLY A 409 14.97 -8.84 -29.95
N SER A 410 13.93 -9.46 -29.38
CA SER A 410 13.99 -10.90 -29.06
C SER A 410 12.63 -11.58 -28.87
N ALA A 411 11.52 -10.95 -29.23
CA ALA A 411 10.21 -11.60 -29.20
C ALA A 411 9.84 -12.37 -30.49
N ALA A 412 10.62 -12.21 -31.56
CA ALA A 412 10.33 -12.82 -32.87
C ALA A 412 11.02 -14.17 -33.12
N VAL A 413 11.93 -14.64 -32.23
CA VAL A 413 12.72 -15.87 -32.48
C VAL A 413 12.11 -17.13 -31.85
N ARG A 414 11.09 -17.01 -30.96
CA ARG A 414 10.46 -18.21 -30.35
C ARG A 414 9.24 -18.76 -31.08
N ALA A 415 8.74 -18.08 -32.12
CA ALA A 415 7.58 -18.55 -32.90
C ALA A 415 7.98 -19.41 -34.12
N ALA A 416 9.25 -19.58 -34.42
CA ALA A 416 9.75 -20.31 -35.63
C ALA A 416 10.38 -21.66 -35.31
N GLN A 417 10.25 -22.20 -34.09
CA GLN A 417 10.79 -23.53 -33.73
C GLN A 417 9.71 -24.50 -33.22
N SER A 418 8.45 -24.27 -33.53
CA SER A 418 7.37 -25.24 -33.32
C SER A 418 6.48 -25.29 -34.56
N SER A 419 7.08 -25.68 -35.66
CA SER A 419 6.37 -26.22 -36.85
C SER A 419 7.09 -27.47 -37.27
#